data_066cf3a63d70d1ea58d0077e28ee8b6d
#
_entry.id   066cf3a63d70d1ea58d0077e28ee8b6d
#
_cell.length_a   1.000
_cell.length_b   1.000
_cell.length_c   1.000
_cell.angle_alpha   90.00
_cell.angle_beta   90.00
_cell.angle_gamma   90.00
#
_symmetry.space_group_name_H-M   'P 1'
#
loop_
_entity.id
_entity.type
_entity.pdbx_description
1 polymer ?
#
loop_
_entity_poly.entity_id
_entity_poly.type
_entity_poly.pdbx_seq_one_letter_code
_entity_poly.pdbx_strand_id
1 'polypeptide(L)'
;MGRRPLERIPFTLSLRTQLVLVTSALIALAIVVTSLVAISALRAQMVHQLDDEMKANSANLLSLVSNNSQHPVQEATLGSYHVYLLDEHGNTLYALSPDTSSRDEPQVTGWTADKVRKNNGVGTTVNSVEGSKDWRLLPMTLNNDTSVNGVHATSMVVALPLEQTNQVVALVGVLTFAFGLATLASAIAMTWVIVTRTFEPLARVEQTAAKIAKGDLSQRIEDYNPGNEIGSLATSLNTMLAQIETSFNAQAKSEAKMRQFVGDASHELRTPLVSIRGYSELYRQGALPNEDAVATAMGRIEAESKRMGQLVEDLLTLARIDERRESKLAPFDMFHLAVDATNDAFATSPDREITLVGLTDDVAPCSAPVVGDEPRMRQVVANLLTNAMRYTPEGSPLEVAVGVRQEAPGVPRAIIEVRDHGPGIHGEDRERMFERFYRTDTSRSRETGGTGLGLSIVAAIVEQHDGHIRIEETDGGGATFVVSLPVLAGAG
;
A
#
# COMPACT_ATOMS: atom_id res chain seq x y z
N MET A 1 13.50 -50.29 -13.75
CA MET A 1 13.46 -49.26 -14.77
C MET A 1 12.95 -47.97 -14.16
N GLY A 2 13.85 -47.18 -13.59
CA GLY A 2 13.51 -45.93 -12.86
C GLY A 2 13.36 -44.78 -13.85
N ARG A 3 12.21 -44.16 -13.88
CA ARG A 3 11.99 -42.88 -14.57
C ARG A 3 12.74 -41.81 -13.80
N ARG A 4 13.80 -41.24 -14.38
CA ARG A 4 14.43 -40.00 -13.88
C ARG A 4 13.42 -38.88 -13.98
N PRO A 5 13.17 -38.09 -12.90
CA PRO A 5 12.39 -36.88 -13.02
C PRO A 5 13.17 -35.89 -13.90
N LEU A 6 12.48 -35.31 -14.88
CA LEU A 6 12.97 -34.17 -15.64
C LEU A 6 13.30 -33.05 -14.63
N GLU A 7 14.57 -32.78 -14.41
CA GLU A 7 15.04 -31.61 -13.68
C GLU A 7 14.46 -30.36 -14.37
N ARG A 8 13.52 -29.73 -13.72
CA ARG A 8 13.06 -28.39 -14.07
C ARG A 8 14.25 -27.47 -13.81
N ILE A 9 14.91 -27.02 -14.87
CA ILE A 9 15.88 -25.93 -14.79
C ILE A 9 15.11 -24.73 -14.22
N PRO A 10 15.44 -24.20 -13.04
CA PRO A 10 14.79 -23.01 -12.53
C PRO A 10 15.28 -21.84 -13.37
N PHE A 11 14.53 -21.44 -14.39
CA PHE A 11 14.72 -20.15 -15.05
C PHE A 11 14.38 -19.05 -14.03
N THR A 12 15.38 -18.65 -13.24
CA THR A 12 15.32 -17.53 -12.31
C THR A 12 15.47 -16.18 -13.03
N LEU A 13 14.86 -16.08 -14.22
CA LEU A 13 14.80 -14.80 -14.93
C LEU A 13 13.87 -13.85 -14.16
N SER A 14 14.30 -12.62 -13.98
CA SER A 14 13.43 -11.60 -13.36
C SER A 14 12.14 -11.46 -14.17
N LEU A 15 11.04 -11.10 -13.50
CA LEU A 15 9.72 -10.89 -14.14
C LEU A 15 9.83 -9.90 -15.32
N ARG A 16 10.69 -8.89 -15.19
CA ARG A 16 10.99 -7.91 -16.26
C ARG A 16 11.55 -8.60 -17.50
N THR A 17 12.56 -9.45 -17.33
CA THR A 17 13.22 -10.17 -18.43
C THR A 17 12.24 -11.16 -19.09
N GLN A 18 11.42 -11.85 -18.32
CA GLN A 18 10.41 -12.77 -18.86
C GLN A 18 9.39 -12.01 -19.71
N LEU A 19 8.89 -10.86 -19.25
CA LEU A 19 7.92 -10.06 -19.98
C LEU A 19 8.49 -9.53 -21.30
N VAL A 20 9.73 -9.02 -21.29
CA VAL A 20 10.41 -8.55 -22.51
C VAL A 20 10.62 -9.71 -23.49
N LEU A 21 11.03 -10.89 -23.03
CA LEU A 21 11.23 -12.06 -23.90
C LEU A 21 9.92 -12.54 -24.51
N VAL A 22 8.86 -12.67 -23.73
CA VAL A 22 7.55 -13.13 -24.23
C VAL A 22 6.97 -12.16 -25.25
N THR A 23 6.96 -10.86 -24.94
CA THR A 23 6.45 -9.84 -25.89
C THR A 23 7.28 -9.78 -27.16
N SER A 24 8.60 -9.84 -27.05
CA SER A 24 9.49 -9.85 -28.22
C SER A 24 9.30 -11.09 -29.08
N ALA A 25 9.12 -12.26 -28.47
CA ALA A 25 8.85 -13.51 -29.20
C ALA A 25 7.51 -13.46 -29.94
N LEU A 26 6.47 -12.92 -29.32
CA LEU A 26 5.15 -12.74 -29.95
C LEU A 26 5.20 -11.78 -31.13
N ILE A 27 5.91 -10.65 -31.00
CA ILE A 27 6.10 -9.68 -32.08
C ILE A 27 6.90 -10.30 -33.21
N ALA A 28 7.99 -11.01 -32.91
CA ALA A 28 8.80 -11.70 -33.91
C ALA A 28 7.95 -12.72 -34.68
N LEU A 29 7.16 -13.53 -33.99
CA LEU A 29 6.25 -14.51 -34.62
C LEU A 29 5.23 -13.81 -35.53
N ALA A 30 4.62 -12.73 -35.07
CA ALA A 30 3.66 -11.97 -35.87
C ALA A 30 4.29 -11.39 -37.16
N ILE A 31 5.51 -10.85 -37.05
CA ILE A 31 6.26 -10.33 -38.21
C ILE A 31 6.56 -11.46 -39.21
N VAL A 32 7.04 -12.60 -38.73
CA VAL A 32 7.36 -13.76 -39.60
C VAL A 32 6.12 -14.26 -40.32
N VAL A 33 5.03 -14.48 -39.62
CA VAL A 33 3.77 -14.96 -40.21
C VAL A 33 3.22 -13.97 -41.25
N THR A 34 3.16 -12.67 -40.90
CA THR A 34 2.66 -11.63 -41.79
C THR A 34 3.54 -11.51 -43.03
N SER A 35 4.87 -11.55 -42.90
CA SER A 35 5.83 -11.49 -44.00
C SER A 35 5.66 -12.68 -44.94
N LEU A 36 5.54 -13.89 -44.40
CA LEU A 36 5.39 -15.10 -45.17
C LEU A 36 4.08 -15.10 -45.97
N VAL A 37 2.97 -14.66 -45.36
CA VAL A 37 1.66 -14.52 -46.04
C VAL A 37 1.73 -13.45 -47.12
N ALA A 38 2.31 -12.28 -46.81
CA ALA A 38 2.41 -11.17 -47.77
C ALA A 38 3.26 -11.55 -49.01
N ILE A 39 4.43 -12.18 -48.81
CA ILE A 39 5.31 -12.60 -49.90
C ILE A 39 4.65 -13.70 -50.74
N SER A 40 3.99 -14.68 -50.11
CA SER A 40 3.31 -15.75 -50.83
C SER A 40 2.11 -15.23 -51.62
N ALA A 41 1.32 -14.31 -51.06
CA ALA A 41 0.22 -13.66 -51.76
C ALA A 41 0.69 -12.81 -52.95
N LEU A 42 1.78 -12.04 -52.76
CA LEU A 42 2.40 -11.26 -53.86
C LEU A 42 2.85 -12.16 -54.99
N ARG A 43 3.57 -13.24 -54.67
CA ARG A 43 4.03 -14.21 -55.70
C ARG A 43 2.84 -14.82 -56.45
N ALA A 44 1.82 -15.26 -55.74
CA ALA A 44 0.61 -15.82 -56.37
C ALA A 44 -0.06 -14.81 -57.29
N GLN A 45 -0.20 -13.56 -56.86
CA GLN A 45 -0.81 -12.48 -57.62
C GLN A 45 -0.01 -12.18 -58.91
N MET A 46 1.35 -12.09 -58.80
CA MET A 46 2.18 -11.83 -59.97
C MET A 46 2.16 -12.98 -60.98
N VAL A 47 2.16 -14.25 -60.52
CA VAL A 47 2.02 -15.40 -61.39
C VAL A 47 0.65 -15.43 -62.09
N HIS A 48 -0.43 -15.08 -61.36
CA HIS A 48 -1.75 -14.94 -61.96
C HIS A 48 -1.80 -13.86 -63.05
N GLN A 49 -1.21 -12.70 -62.78
CA GLN A 49 -1.11 -11.62 -63.77
C GLN A 49 -0.37 -12.08 -65.01
N LEU A 50 0.71 -12.82 -64.84
CA LEU A 50 1.50 -13.39 -65.98
C LEU A 50 0.66 -14.36 -66.81
N ASP A 51 -0.12 -15.26 -66.17
CA ASP A 51 -1.03 -16.18 -66.82
C ASP A 51 -2.09 -15.44 -67.63
N ASP A 52 -2.67 -14.39 -67.10
CA ASP A 52 -3.72 -13.57 -67.77
C ASP A 52 -3.14 -12.79 -68.95
N GLU A 53 -1.90 -12.26 -68.80
CA GLU A 53 -1.17 -11.59 -69.87
C GLU A 53 -0.85 -12.53 -71.03
N MET A 54 -0.36 -13.73 -70.72
CA MET A 54 -0.09 -14.77 -71.72
C MET A 54 -1.36 -15.20 -72.48
N LYS A 55 -2.52 -15.33 -71.77
CA LYS A 55 -3.81 -15.64 -72.39
C LYS A 55 -4.29 -14.52 -73.34
N ALA A 56 -4.23 -13.27 -72.86
CA ALA A 56 -4.64 -12.12 -73.65
C ALA A 56 -3.82 -11.97 -74.94
N ASN A 57 -2.53 -12.23 -74.88
CA ASN A 57 -1.65 -12.10 -76.04
C ASN A 57 -1.58 -13.35 -76.93
N SER A 58 -2.15 -14.47 -76.54
CA SER A 58 -2.00 -15.77 -77.18
C SER A 58 -2.50 -15.76 -78.62
N ALA A 59 -3.65 -15.07 -78.93
CA ALA A 59 -4.21 -14.94 -80.33
C ALA A 59 -3.27 -14.13 -81.24
N ASN A 60 -2.67 -13.03 -80.65
CA ASN A 60 -1.73 -12.21 -81.42
C ASN A 60 -0.41 -13.01 -81.71
N LEU A 61 0.06 -13.75 -80.70
CA LEU A 61 1.24 -14.60 -80.86
C LEU A 61 1.05 -15.71 -81.87
N LEU A 62 -0.15 -16.32 -81.87
CA LEU A 62 -0.54 -17.31 -82.91
C LEU A 62 -0.55 -16.69 -84.33
N SER A 63 -1.08 -15.51 -84.48
CA SER A 63 -1.14 -14.82 -85.81
C SER A 63 0.25 -14.45 -86.30
N LEU A 64 1.17 -14.08 -85.39
CA LEU A 64 2.58 -13.83 -85.68
C LEU A 64 3.29 -15.08 -86.20
N VAL A 65 3.09 -16.22 -85.51
CA VAL A 65 3.70 -17.50 -85.92
C VAL A 65 3.14 -18.02 -87.24
N SER A 66 1.80 -17.91 -87.51
CA SER A 66 1.17 -18.39 -88.72
C SER A 66 1.54 -17.53 -89.96
N ASN A 67 1.74 -16.23 -89.79
CA ASN A 67 2.15 -15.35 -90.90
C ASN A 67 3.64 -15.40 -91.20
N ASN A 68 4.46 -15.91 -90.27
CA ASN A 68 5.93 -15.89 -90.35
C ASN A 68 6.53 -17.01 -91.21
N SER A 69 5.72 -17.89 -91.73
CA SER A 69 6.20 -18.91 -92.67
C SER A 69 6.75 -18.32 -93.98
N GLN A 70 6.57 -16.99 -94.23
CA GLN A 70 7.01 -16.32 -95.46
C GLN A 70 7.97 -15.11 -95.27
N HIS A 71 8.14 -14.54 -94.08
CA HIS A 71 9.09 -13.43 -93.75
C HIS A 71 9.62 -13.49 -92.33
N PRO A 72 10.95 -13.20 -92.09
CA PRO A 72 11.49 -13.18 -90.81
C PRO A 72 10.88 -12.07 -89.92
N VAL A 73 10.21 -12.43 -88.83
CA VAL A 73 9.70 -11.48 -87.81
C VAL A 73 10.83 -10.70 -87.19
N GLN A 74 10.68 -9.40 -87.10
CA GLN A 74 11.58 -8.58 -86.35
C GLN A 74 11.45 -8.97 -84.84
N GLU A 75 12.54 -9.39 -84.24
CA GLU A 75 12.69 -9.80 -82.81
C GLU A 75 12.05 -8.79 -81.85
N ALA A 76 12.01 -7.50 -82.19
CA ALA A 76 11.42 -6.44 -81.40
C ALA A 76 9.92 -6.57 -81.04
N THR A 77 9.18 -7.45 -81.74
CA THR A 77 7.71 -7.58 -81.61
C THR A 77 7.33 -8.67 -80.60
N LEU A 78 8.26 -9.56 -80.26
CA LEU A 78 7.99 -10.70 -79.33
C LEU A 78 8.25 -10.40 -77.87
N GLY A 79 9.06 -9.39 -77.55
CA GLY A 79 9.47 -9.14 -76.17
C GLY A 79 10.14 -10.35 -75.56
N SER A 80 9.70 -10.79 -74.38
CA SER A 80 10.27 -11.96 -73.68
C SER A 80 9.49 -13.26 -73.93
N TYR A 81 8.51 -13.26 -74.88
CA TYR A 81 7.70 -14.44 -75.14
C TYR A 81 8.45 -15.48 -75.98
N HIS A 82 8.38 -16.72 -75.51
CA HIS A 82 8.79 -17.91 -76.25
C HIS A 82 7.54 -18.66 -76.67
N VAL A 83 7.40 -18.99 -77.94
CA VAL A 83 6.24 -19.71 -78.47
C VAL A 83 6.71 -20.97 -79.18
N TYR A 84 6.12 -22.07 -78.78
CA TYR A 84 6.41 -23.41 -79.33
C TYR A 84 5.14 -23.98 -79.94
N LEU A 85 5.19 -24.43 -81.22
CA LEU A 85 4.17 -25.23 -81.83
C LEU A 85 4.58 -26.70 -81.79
N LEU A 86 3.66 -27.54 -81.32
CA LEU A 86 3.95 -28.96 -81.06
C LEU A 86 3.06 -29.85 -81.90
N ASP A 87 3.58 -31.00 -82.30
CA ASP A 87 2.83 -32.09 -82.94
C ASP A 87 1.99 -32.89 -81.88
N GLU A 88 1.31 -33.92 -82.33
CA GLU A 88 0.48 -34.80 -81.50
C GLU A 88 1.32 -35.51 -80.46
N HIS A 89 2.59 -35.80 -80.74
CA HIS A 89 3.50 -36.50 -79.89
C HIS A 89 4.28 -35.57 -78.91
N GLY A 90 4.14 -34.23 -79.04
CA GLY A 90 4.79 -33.20 -78.25
C GLY A 90 6.20 -32.85 -78.78
N ASN A 91 6.52 -33.18 -80.03
CA ASN A 91 7.72 -32.72 -80.69
C ASN A 91 7.55 -31.29 -81.17
N THR A 92 8.59 -30.47 -81.00
CA THR A 92 8.56 -29.06 -81.47
C THR A 92 8.68 -29.02 -82.96
N LEU A 93 7.60 -28.54 -83.60
CA LEU A 93 7.56 -28.27 -85.05
C LEU A 93 8.11 -26.91 -85.41
N TYR A 94 7.91 -25.95 -84.55
CA TYR A 94 8.36 -24.59 -84.71
C TYR A 94 8.63 -23.96 -83.36
N ALA A 95 9.72 -23.25 -83.22
CA ALA A 95 10.03 -22.46 -82.02
C ALA A 95 10.32 -21.04 -82.45
N LEU A 96 9.60 -20.11 -81.81
CA LEU A 96 9.83 -18.68 -81.99
C LEU A 96 10.35 -18.20 -80.60
N SER A 97 11.64 -17.98 -80.50
CA SER A 97 12.27 -17.50 -79.28
C SER A 97 13.12 -16.26 -79.56
N PRO A 98 13.17 -15.29 -78.65
CA PRO A 98 14.20 -14.27 -78.67
C PRO A 98 15.57 -14.94 -78.59
N ASP A 99 16.61 -14.23 -78.99
CA ASP A 99 18.00 -14.77 -79.01
C ASP A 99 18.51 -15.11 -77.61
N THR A 100 18.16 -16.30 -77.13
CA THR A 100 18.57 -16.87 -75.85
C THR A 100 19.45 -18.09 -76.06
N SER A 101 20.43 -18.31 -75.18
CA SER A 101 21.22 -19.51 -75.20
C SER A 101 20.31 -20.73 -75.00
N SER A 102 20.53 -21.83 -75.74
CA SER A 102 19.75 -23.06 -75.64
C SER A 102 19.69 -23.68 -74.25
N ARG A 103 20.58 -23.24 -73.37
CA ARG A 103 20.67 -23.67 -71.95
C ARG A 103 19.56 -23.04 -71.09
N ASP A 104 19.15 -21.82 -71.40
CA ASP A 104 18.17 -21.07 -70.66
C ASP A 104 16.73 -21.28 -71.15
N GLU A 105 16.53 -22.08 -72.21
CA GLU A 105 15.21 -22.37 -72.78
C GLU A 105 14.33 -23.19 -71.83
N PRO A 106 12.99 -22.98 -71.84
CA PRO A 106 12.08 -23.76 -71.01
C PRO A 106 12.04 -25.22 -71.43
N GLN A 107 11.88 -26.10 -70.49
CA GLN A 107 11.75 -27.54 -70.76
C GLN A 107 10.34 -27.83 -71.32
N VAL A 108 10.21 -27.83 -72.64
CA VAL A 108 8.93 -28.06 -73.34
C VAL A 108 8.76 -29.53 -73.76
N THR A 109 9.79 -30.35 -73.65
CA THR A 109 9.75 -31.78 -74.01
C THR A 109 8.72 -32.54 -73.15
N GLY A 110 7.92 -33.42 -73.82
CA GLY A 110 6.91 -34.24 -73.15
C GLY A 110 5.53 -33.58 -72.99
N TRP A 111 5.27 -32.44 -73.65
CA TRP A 111 3.94 -31.84 -73.73
C TRP A 111 3.15 -32.40 -74.92
N THR A 112 2.67 -33.66 -74.78
CA THR A 112 1.84 -34.31 -75.79
C THR A 112 0.47 -33.62 -75.91
N ALA A 113 -0.23 -33.80 -77.06
CA ALA A 113 -1.57 -33.20 -77.30
C ALA A 113 -2.56 -33.53 -76.17
N ASP A 114 -2.52 -34.72 -75.60
CA ASP A 114 -3.39 -35.11 -74.48
C ASP A 114 -3.04 -34.35 -73.19
N LYS A 115 -1.75 -34.16 -72.93
CA LYS A 115 -1.28 -33.39 -71.74
C LYS A 115 -1.68 -31.91 -71.90
N VAL A 116 -1.53 -31.33 -73.09
CA VAL A 116 -1.96 -29.98 -73.39
C VAL A 116 -3.47 -29.83 -73.28
N ARG A 117 -4.26 -30.78 -73.78
CA ARG A 117 -5.73 -30.77 -73.66
C ARG A 117 -6.19 -30.78 -72.21
N LYS A 118 -5.51 -31.60 -71.38
CA LYS A 118 -5.82 -31.70 -69.95
C LYS A 118 -5.50 -30.42 -69.19
N ASN A 119 -4.47 -29.68 -69.59
CA ASN A 119 -4.00 -28.45 -68.95
C ASN A 119 -4.27 -27.19 -69.77
N ASN A 120 -5.19 -27.28 -70.71
CA ASN A 120 -5.49 -26.17 -71.65
C ASN A 120 -5.82 -24.88 -70.93
N GLY A 121 -5.03 -23.84 -71.17
CA GLY A 121 -5.22 -22.51 -70.56
C GLY A 121 -4.85 -22.45 -69.04
N VAL A 122 -4.19 -23.49 -68.51
CA VAL A 122 -3.73 -23.50 -67.12
C VAL A 122 -2.23 -23.35 -67.08
N GLY A 123 -1.76 -22.25 -66.50
CA GLY A 123 -0.31 -21.98 -66.40
C GLY A 123 0.39 -23.01 -65.53
N THR A 124 1.54 -23.50 -65.99
CA THR A 124 2.38 -24.49 -65.30
C THR A 124 3.81 -23.98 -65.19
N THR A 125 4.43 -24.07 -64.00
CA THR A 125 5.83 -23.69 -63.82
C THR A 125 6.73 -24.87 -64.11
N VAL A 126 7.74 -24.64 -64.95
CA VAL A 126 8.79 -25.61 -65.30
C VAL A 126 10.18 -25.00 -65.18
N ASN A 127 11.21 -25.82 -65.07
CA ASN A 127 12.60 -25.35 -65.09
C ASN A 127 13.10 -25.17 -66.51
N SER A 128 14.18 -24.42 -66.69
CA SER A 128 14.94 -24.42 -67.92
C SER A 128 15.57 -25.79 -68.19
N VAL A 129 16.08 -26.01 -69.38
CA VAL A 129 16.74 -27.27 -69.77
C VAL A 129 17.91 -27.61 -68.86
N GLU A 130 18.68 -26.63 -68.42
CA GLU A 130 19.78 -26.84 -67.42
C GLU A 130 19.36 -26.61 -65.96
N GLY A 131 18.08 -26.31 -65.70
CA GLY A 131 17.54 -26.13 -64.37
C GLY A 131 17.90 -24.81 -63.67
N SER A 132 18.47 -23.83 -64.39
CA SER A 132 18.97 -22.56 -63.81
C SER A 132 17.91 -21.51 -63.65
N LYS A 133 16.83 -21.56 -64.43
CA LYS A 133 15.76 -20.59 -64.47
C LYS A 133 14.38 -21.23 -64.41
N ASP A 134 13.44 -20.57 -63.75
CA ASP A 134 12.04 -20.96 -63.73
C ASP A 134 11.27 -20.27 -64.84
N TRP A 135 10.41 -21.03 -65.50
CA TRP A 135 9.57 -20.60 -66.61
C TRP A 135 8.11 -20.84 -66.28
N ARG A 136 7.24 -19.95 -66.79
CA ARG A 136 5.80 -20.13 -66.76
C ARG A 136 5.35 -20.55 -68.16
N LEU A 137 4.77 -21.75 -68.26
CA LEU A 137 4.20 -22.28 -69.51
C LEU A 137 2.69 -22.17 -69.51
N LEU A 138 2.13 -21.73 -70.62
CA LEU A 138 0.70 -21.72 -70.86
C LEU A 138 0.42 -22.62 -72.08
N PRO A 139 0.02 -23.88 -71.88
CA PRO A 139 -0.33 -24.79 -73.00
C PRO A 139 -1.73 -24.45 -73.53
N MET A 140 -1.91 -24.47 -74.83
CA MET A 140 -3.15 -24.20 -75.53
C MET A 140 -3.35 -25.18 -76.67
N THR A 141 -4.58 -25.64 -76.84
CA THR A 141 -4.97 -26.49 -78.01
C THR A 141 -5.22 -25.61 -79.21
N LEU A 142 -4.74 -26.05 -80.37
CA LEU A 142 -4.98 -25.40 -81.66
C LEU A 142 -6.07 -26.12 -82.43
N ASN A 143 -6.83 -25.36 -83.23
CA ASN A 143 -7.76 -25.93 -84.22
C ASN A 143 -6.95 -26.46 -85.42
N ASN A 144 -7.52 -27.45 -86.16
CA ASN A 144 -6.83 -28.23 -87.19
C ASN A 144 -6.29 -27.45 -88.38
N ASP A 145 -6.49 -26.12 -88.47
CA ASP A 145 -6.10 -25.30 -89.66
C ASP A 145 -4.64 -24.78 -89.61
N THR A 146 -3.90 -25.05 -88.53
CA THR A 146 -2.53 -24.56 -88.36
C THR A 146 -1.53 -25.65 -88.79
N SER A 147 -0.86 -25.42 -89.91
CA SER A 147 0.22 -26.35 -90.38
C SER A 147 1.55 -25.60 -90.58
N VAL A 148 2.63 -26.25 -90.24
CA VAL A 148 3.98 -25.74 -90.41
C VAL A 148 4.80 -26.81 -91.17
N ASN A 149 5.34 -26.40 -92.35
CA ASN A 149 6.06 -27.29 -93.25
C ASN A 149 5.29 -28.58 -93.64
N GLY A 150 3.98 -28.48 -93.77
CA GLY A 150 3.12 -29.63 -94.15
C GLY A 150 2.75 -30.59 -93.07
N VAL A 151 3.14 -30.31 -91.81
CA VAL A 151 2.78 -31.08 -90.57
C VAL A 151 1.76 -30.21 -89.79
N HIS A 152 0.66 -30.85 -89.34
CA HIS A 152 -0.33 -30.18 -88.53
C HIS A 152 0.16 -29.95 -87.13
N ALA A 153 0.16 -28.69 -86.62
CA ALA A 153 0.40 -28.34 -85.22
C ALA A 153 -0.88 -28.54 -84.42
N THR A 154 -0.86 -29.36 -83.38
CA THR A 154 -2.00 -29.67 -82.52
C THR A 154 -2.05 -28.81 -81.26
N SER A 155 -0.89 -28.28 -80.88
CA SER A 155 -0.79 -27.53 -79.65
C SER A 155 0.20 -26.35 -79.76
N MET A 156 -0.08 -25.30 -79.00
CA MET A 156 0.82 -24.17 -78.79
C MET A 156 1.15 -24.07 -77.31
N VAL A 157 2.42 -23.83 -77.00
CA VAL A 157 2.88 -23.54 -75.65
C VAL A 157 3.53 -22.15 -75.65
N VAL A 158 2.98 -21.25 -74.91
CA VAL A 158 3.55 -19.93 -74.68
C VAL A 158 4.36 -19.98 -73.37
N ALA A 159 5.58 -19.48 -73.40
CA ALA A 159 6.46 -19.48 -72.23
C ALA A 159 6.98 -18.07 -71.92
N LEU A 160 7.01 -17.72 -70.65
CA LEU A 160 7.65 -16.51 -70.14
C LEU A 160 8.59 -16.85 -68.97
N PRO A 161 9.75 -16.18 -68.88
CA PRO A 161 10.68 -16.38 -67.76
C PRO A 161 10.13 -15.75 -66.51
N LEU A 162 10.20 -16.46 -65.38
CA LEU A 162 9.81 -15.97 -64.05
C LEU A 162 10.93 -15.13 -63.38
N GLU A 163 12.03 -14.85 -64.07
CA GLU A 163 13.18 -14.17 -63.52
C GLU A 163 12.83 -12.78 -62.96
N GLN A 164 12.06 -11.96 -63.73
CA GLN A 164 11.63 -10.65 -63.29
C GLN A 164 10.68 -10.74 -62.08
N THR A 165 9.76 -11.70 -62.08
CA THR A 165 8.85 -11.97 -60.95
C THR A 165 9.64 -12.37 -59.71
N ASN A 166 10.59 -13.29 -59.86
CA ASN A 166 11.40 -13.73 -58.73
C ASN A 166 12.29 -12.60 -58.19
N GLN A 167 12.85 -11.72 -59.03
CA GLN A 167 13.62 -10.55 -58.60
C GLN A 167 12.76 -9.57 -57.82
N VAL A 168 11.54 -9.26 -58.24
CA VAL A 168 10.62 -8.39 -57.51
C VAL A 168 10.25 -9.01 -56.16
N VAL A 169 9.88 -10.29 -56.15
CA VAL A 169 9.54 -11.02 -54.90
C VAL A 169 10.73 -11.05 -53.95
N ALA A 170 11.94 -11.28 -54.47
CA ALA A 170 13.17 -11.28 -53.67
C ALA A 170 13.45 -9.88 -53.06
N LEU A 171 13.33 -8.82 -53.88
CA LEU A 171 13.51 -7.43 -53.42
C LEU A 171 12.52 -7.10 -52.32
N VAL A 172 11.22 -7.37 -52.51
CA VAL A 172 10.18 -7.15 -51.51
C VAL A 172 10.47 -8.00 -50.27
N GLY A 173 10.94 -9.24 -50.44
CA GLY A 173 11.36 -10.09 -49.33
C GLY A 173 12.48 -9.47 -48.47
N VAL A 174 13.54 -8.97 -49.13
CA VAL A 174 14.65 -8.29 -48.43
C VAL A 174 14.18 -7.04 -47.72
N LEU A 175 13.36 -6.21 -48.37
CA LEU A 175 12.80 -4.99 -47.76
C LEU A 175 11.93 -5.34 -46.54
N THR A 176 11.04 -6.31 -46.68
CA THR A 176 10.16 -6.77 -45.61
C THR A 176 10.97 -7.32 -44.43
N PHE A 177 12.02 -8.09 -44.69
CA PHE A 177 12.91 -8.61 -43.66
C PHE A 177 13.64 -7.47 -42.93
N ALA A 178 14.22 -6.51 -43.68
CA ALA A 178 14.91 -5.36 -43.08
C ALA A 178 13.96 -4.50 -42.22
N PHE A 179 12.75 -4.21 -42.72
CA PHE A 179 11.71 -3.51 -41.96
C PHE A 179 11.28 -4.30 -40.74
N GLY A 180 11.08 -5.60 -40.88
CA GLY A 180 10.73 -6.49 -39.78
C GLY A 180 11.78 -6.48 -38.67
N LEU A 181 13.06 -6.52 -39.03
CA LEU A 181 14.19 -6.47 -38.08
C LEU A 181 14.22 -5.10 -37.36
N ALA A 182 14.05 -4.01 -38.10
CA ALA A 182 14.02 -2.65 -37.49
C ALA A 182 12.83 -2.48 -36.54
N THR A 183 11.65 -2.99 -36.93
CA THR A 183 10.44 -2.98 -36.09
C THR A 183 10.65 -3.81 -34.83
N LEU A 184 11.22 -4.99 -34.95
CA LEU A 184 11.53 -5.87 -33.80
C LEU A 184 12.50 -5.20 -32.84
N ALA A 185 13.60 -4.62 -33.37
CA ALA A 185 14.59 -3.91 -32.53
C ALA A 185 13.97 -2.73 -31.78
N SER A 186 13.14 -1.93 -32.48
CA SER A 186 12.42 -0.80 -31.86
C SER A 186 11.41 -1.27 -30.81
N ALA A 187 10.70 -2.36 -31.06
CA ALA A 187 9.74 -2.95 -30.14
C ALA A 187 10.43 -3.48 -28.86
N ILE A 188 11.58 -4.15 -29.01
CA ILE A 188 12.40 -4.62 -27.88
C ILE A 188 12.85 -3.42 -27.02
N ALA A 189 13.43 -2.40 -27.66
CA ALA A 189 13.90 -1.20 -26.94
C ALA A 189 12.75 -0.49 -26.22
N MET A 190 11.62 -0.29 -26.89
CA MET A 190 10.45 0.35 -26.30
C MET A 190 9.89 -0.46 -25.13
N THR A 191 9.72 -1.77 -25.31
CA THR A 191 9.22 -2.68 -24.26
C THR A 191 10.16 -2.66 -23.05
N TRP A 192 11.49 -2.68 -23.28
CA TRP A 192 12.46 -2.65 -22.20
C TRP A 192 12.38 -1.34 -21.39
N VAL A 193 12.27 -0.20 -22.06
CA VAL A 193 12.10 1.11 -21.39
C VAL A 193 10.81 1.15 -20.57
N ILE A 194 9.68 0.76 -21.19
CA ILE A 194 8.37 0.77 -20.52
C ILE A 194 8.40 -0.15 -19.28
N VAL A 195 8.82 -1.40 -19.45
CA VAL A 195 8.87 -2.39 -18.36
C VAL A 195 9.79 -1.91 -17.24
N THR A 196 10.98 -1.37 -17.56
CA THR A 196 11.92 -0.89 -16.55
C THR A 196 11.32 0.26 -15.74
N ARG A 197 10.72 1.25 -16.41
CA ARG A 197 10.11 2.40 -15.74
C ARG A 197 8.87 2.03 -14.91
N THR A 198 8.06 1.10 -15.41
CA THR A 198 6.84 0.67 -14.70
C THR A 198 7.17 -0.13 -13.42
N PHE A 199 8.24 -0.92 -13.43
CA PHE A 199 8.63 -1.75 -12.27
C PHE A 199 9.65 -1.09 -11.33
N GLU A 200 10.20 0.07 -11.65
CA GLU A 200 11.12 0.80 -10.77
C GLU A 200 10.52 1.16 -9.40
N PRO A 201 9.28 1.69 -9.31
CA PRO A 201 8.66 1.97 -8.02
C PRO A 201 8.49 0.74 -7.13
N LEU A 202 8.21 -0.42 -7.72
CA LEU A 202 8.08 -1.68 -6.97
C LEU A 202 9.39 -2.10 -6.29
N ALA A 203 10.53 -1.88 -6.94
CA ALA A 203 11.85 -2.12 -6.34
C ALA A 203 12.11 -1.18 -5.15
N ARG A 204 11.62 0.05 -5.20
CA ARG A 204 11.70 1.00 -4.05
C ARG A 204 10.84 0.54 -2.88
N VAL A 205 9.64 0.04 -3.15
CA VAL A 205 8.77 -0.58 -2.12
C VAL A 205 9.50 -1.72 -1.42
N GLU A 206 10.14 -2.62 -2.18
CA GLU A 206 10.92 -3.75 -1.64
C GLU A 206 12.07 -3.25 -0.74
N GLN A 207 12.85 -2.27 -1.19
CA GLN A 207 13.96 -1.70 -0.41
C GLN A 207 13.47 -1.02 0.88
N THR A 208 12.37 -0.26 0.81
CA THR A 208 11.79 0.37 1.99
C THR A 208 11.27 -0.68 2.97
N ALA A 209 10.56 -1.71 2.48
CA ALA A 209 10.12 -2.83 3.31
C ALA A 209 11.29 -3.56 4.00
N ALA A 210 12.42 -3.73 3.29
CA ALA A 210 13.62 -4.33 3.88
C ALA A 210 14.25 -3.46 4.99
N LYS A 211 14.18 -2.13 4.91
CA LYS A 211 14.63 -1.22 5.98
C LYS A 211 13.71 -1.28 7.19
N ILE A 212 12.39 -1.30 6.95
CA ILE A 212 11.37 -1.43 7.99
C ILE A 212 11.53 -2.76 8.74
N ALA A 213 11.78 -3.86 8.03
CA ALA A 213 12.03 -5.16 8.64
C ALA A 213 13.28 -5.20 9.54
N LYS A 214 14.22 -4.26 9.34
CA LYS A 214 15.39 -4.07 10.23
C LYS A 214 15.11 -3.17 11.44
N GLY A 215 13.86 -2.70 11.59
CA GLY A 215 13.40 -1.93 12.75
C GLY A 215 13.26 -0.42 12.51
N ASP A 216 13.57 0.10 11.33
CA ASP A 216 13.40 1.53 11.04
C ASP A 216 11.97 1.80 10.51
N LEU A 217 11.06 2.04 11.44
CA LEU A 217 9.65 2.31 11.16
C LEU A 217 9.39 3.74 10.65
N SER A 218 10.41 4.62 10.67
CA SER A 218 10.27 6.00 10.18
C SER A 218 10.32 6.11 8.66
N GLN A 219 10.78 5.07 7.98
CA GLN A 219 10.88 5.04 6.52
C GLN A 219 9.51 5.11 5.86
N ARG A 220 9.45 5.85 4.75
CA ARG A 220 8.24 5.98 3.91
C ARG A 220 8.60 5.71 2.46
N ILE A 221 7.61 5.24 1.71
CA ILE A 221 7.73 5.11 0.25
C ILE A 221 7.52 6.49 -0.33
N GLU A 222 8.55 7.02 -0.98
CA GLU A 222 8.57 8.33 -1.62
C GLU A 222 8.50 8.20 -3.15
N ASP A 223 8.31 9.33 -3.85
CA ASP A 223 8.37 9.41 -5.32
C ASP A 223 7.45 8.42 -6.07
N TYR A 224 6.20 8.28 -5.64
CA TYR A 224 5.21 7.50 -6.37
C TYR A 224 4.11 8.39 -6.97
N ASN A 225 3.54 7.93 -8.09
CA ASN A 225 2.38 8.59 -8.69
C ASN A 225 1.09 8.04 -8.05
N PRO A 226 0.34 8.82 -7.28
CA PRO A 226 -0.87 8.34 -6.60
C PRO A 226 -2.01 7.93 -7.55
N GLY A 227 -1.91 8.27 -8.83
CA GLY A 227 -2.94 7.98 -9.84
C GLY A 227 -2.86 6.57 -10.46
N ASN A 228 -1.93 5.71 -10.04
CA ASN A 228 -1.83 4.34 -10.53
C ASN A 228 -1.90 3.31 -9.39
N GLU A 229 -1.98 2.03 -9.74
CA GLU A 229 -2.14 0.93 -8.79
C GLU A 229 -0.98 0.84 -7.80
N ILE A 230 0.24 1.10 -8.26
CA ILE A 230 1.46 1.10 -7.43
C ILE A 230 1.42 2.27 -6.44
N GLY A 231 0.95 3.44 -6.89
CA GLY A 231 0.78 4.60 -6.03
C GLY A 231 -0.29 4.40 -4.95
N SER A 232 -1.42 3.77 -5.30
CA SER A 232 -2.45 3.39 -4.35
C SER A 232 -1.90 2.41 -3.29
N LEU A 233 -1.12 1.42 -3.71
CA LEU A 233 -0.43 0.50 -2.80
C LEU A 233 0.54 1.23 -1.87
N ALA A 234 1.36 2.13 -2.40
CA ALA A 234 2.31 2.92 -1.61
C ALA A 234 1.61 3.80 -0.57
N THR A 235 0.49 4.45 -0.94
CA THR A 235 -0.33 5.25 -0.02
C THR A 235 -0.91 4.39 1.11
N SER A 236 -1.50 3.24 0.78
CA SER A 236 -2.06 2.31 1.75
C SER A 236 -1.00 1.78 2.72
N LEU A 237 0.19 1.46 2.19
CA LEU A 237 1.32 0.99 2.99
C LEU A 237 1.85 2.10 3.92
N ASN A 238 1.99 3.33 3.43
CA ASN A 238 2.41 4.48 4.25
C ASN A 238 1.40 4.77 5.37
N THR A 239 0.10 4.65 5.11
CA THR A 239 -0.96 4.80 6.12
C THR A 239 -0.84 3.72 7.20
N MET A 240 -0.66 2.46 6.80
CA MET A 240 -0.45 1.35 7.72
C MET A 240 0.80 1.54 8.58
N LEU A 241 1.91 1.98 7.97
CA LEU A 241 3.16 2.27 8.67
C LEU A 241 3.01 3.38 9.71
N ALA A 242 2.29 4.47 9.38
CA ALA A 242 1.99 5.55 10.32
C ALA A 242 1.19 5.04 11.53
N GLN A 243 0.22 4.16 11.30
CA GLN A 243 -0.57 3.56 12.38
C GLN A 243 0.27 2.63 13.27
N ILE A 244 1.14 1.82 12.67
CA ILE A 244 2.08 0.95 13.40
C ILE A 244 3.03 1.78 14.25
N GLU A 245 3.67 2.81 13.68
CA GLU A 245 4.58 3.71 14.39
C GLU A 245 3.90 4.39 15.58
N THR A 246 2.68 4.91 15.37
CA THR A 246 1.87 5.51 16.44
C THR A 246 1.58 4.51 17.56
N SER A 247 1.25 3.26 17.21
CA SER A 247 0.96 2.20 18.18
C SER A 247 2.22 1.80 18.97
N PHE A 248 3.37 1.67 18.29
CA PHE A 248 4.65 1.37 18.97
C PHE A 248 5.08 2.50 19.91
N ASN A 249 4.94 3.76 19.49
CA ASN A 249 5.26 4.92 20.33
C ASN A 249 4.33 5.00 21.56
N ALA A 250 3.03 4.73 21.38
CA ALA A 250 2.09 4.65 22.51
C ALA A 250 2.45 3.52 23.48
N GLN A 251 2.80 2.35 22.95
CA GLN A 251 3.25 1.20 23.76
C GLN A 251 4.54 1.51 24.53
N ALA A 252 5.55 2.08 23.87
CA ALA A 252 6.82 2.45 24.52
C ALA A 252 6.61 3.49 25.62
N LYS A 253 5.74 4.49 25.37
CA LYS A 253 5.36 5.50 26.39
C LYS A 253 4.63 4.87 27.56
N SER A 254 3.73 3.92 27.31
CA SER A 254 3.02 3.19 28.38
C SER A 254 3.97 2.34 29.22
N GLU A 255 4.92 1.64 28.56
CA GLU A 255 5.94 0.83 29.26
C GLU A 255 6.85 1.70 30.13
N ALA A 256 7.29 2.86 29.62
CA ALA A 256 8.11 3.81 30.39
C ALA A 256 7.37 4.30 31.63
N LYS A 257 6.08 4.69 31.48
CA LYS A 257 5.23 5.09 32.61
C LYS A 257 5.07 3.96 33.65
N MET A 258 4.88 2.72 33.19
CA MET A 258 4.75 1.56 34.09
C MET A 258 6.05 1.28 34.82
N ARG A 259 7.21 1.36 34.18
CA ARG A 259 8.51 1.19 34.82
C ARG A 259 8.77 2.26 35.91
N GLN A 260 8.41 3.52 35.59
CA GLN A 260 8.50 4.61 36.55
C GLN A 260 7.57 4.36 37.74
N PHE A 261 6.33 3.99 37.51
CA PHE A 261 5.35 3.67 38.57
C PHE A 261 5.83 2.57 39.50
N VAL A 262 6.38 1.47 38.98
CA VAL A 262 6.94 0.37 39.80
C VAL A 262 8.17 0.84 40.59
N GLY A 263 9.01 1.67 39.98
CA GLY A 263 10.17 2.25 40.67
C GLY A 263 9.78 3.11 41.86
N ASP A 264 8.86 4.07 41.61
CA ASP A 264 8.40 5.02 42.64
C ASP A 264 7.65 4.30 43.78
N ALA A 265 6.75 3.36 43.44
CA ALA A 265 6.06 2.53 44.42
C ALA A 265 7.05 1.72 45.31
N SER A 266 8.11 1.17 44.71
CA SER A 266 9.13 0.41 45.43
C SER A 266 9.90 1.30 46.40
N HIS A 267 10.22 2.53 46.05
CA HIS A 267 10.88 3.50 46.91
C HIS A 267 10.01 3.91 48.10
N GLU A 268 8.72 4.22 47.83
CA GLU A 268 7.78 4.66 48.87
C GLU A 268 7.36 3.54 49.82
N LEU A 269 7.41 2.27 49.41
CA LEU A 269 7.20 1.12 50.29
C LEU A 269 8.43 0.76 51.12
N ARG A 270 9.65 1.01 50.60
CA ARG A 270 10.89 0.67 51.29
C ARG A 270 11.10 1.52 52.56
N THR A 271 10.80 2.81 52.51
CA THR A 271 11.02 3.76 53.59
C THR A 271 10.28 3.36 54.88
N PRO A 272 8.93 3.14 54.86
CA PRO A 272 8.20 2.70 56.05
C PRO A 272 8.65 1.34 56.55
N LEU A 273 9.01 0.43 55.65
CA LEU A 273 9.49 -0.91 56.03
C LEU A 273 10.81 -0.84 56.79
N VAL A 274 11.73 0.05 56.40
CA VAL A 274 12.98 0.29 57.11
C VAL A 274 12.70 0.84 58.50
N SER A 275 11.75 1.78 58.67
CA SER A 275 11.36 2.33 59.95
C SER A 275 10.78 1.25 60.89
N ILE A 276 9.81 0.46 60.38
CA ILE A 276 9.22 -0.66 61.15
C ILE A 276 10.30 -1.64 61.60
N ARG A 277 11.22 -2.04 60.71
CA ARG A 277 12.32 -2.92 61.02
C ARG A 277 13.25 -2.33 62.08
N GLY A 278 13.58 -1.03 61.94
CA GLY A 278 14.46 -0.34 62.90
C GLY A 278 13.88 -0.33 64.32
N TYR A 279 12.60 0.06 64.48
CA TYR A 279 11.96 0.03 65.82
C TYR A 279 11.81 -1.39 66.38
N SER A 280 11.54 -2.38 65.53
CA SER A 280 11.48 -3.79 65.92
C SER A 280 12.85 -4.32 66.35
N GLU A 281 13.95 -3.90 65.73
CA GLU A 281 15.30 -4.24 66.11
C GLU A 281 15.71 -3.59 67.47
N LEU A 282 15.38 -2.30 67.64
CA LEU A 282 15.59 -1.60 68.90
C LEU A 282 14.90 -2.31 70.11
N TYR A 283 13.64 -2.71 69.88
CA TYR A 283 12.90 -3.49 70.90
C TYR A 283 13.56 -4.82 71.18
N ARG A 284 13.94 -5.59 70.19
CA ARG A 284 14.58 -6.91 70.33
C ARG A 284 15.94 -6.84 71.04
N GLN A 285 16.68 -5.75 70.83
CA GLN A 285 18.00 -5.54 71.44
C GLN A 285 17.90 -4.98 72.83
N GLY A 286 16.69 -4.72 73.37
CA GLY A 286 16.51 -4.11 74.67
C GLY A 286 17.00 -2.66 74.79
N ALA A 287 17.12 -1.98 73.66
CA ALA A 287 17.61 -0.60 73.56
C ALA A 287 16.53 0.46 73.89
N LEU A 288 15.30 0.04 74.21
CA LEU A 288 14.22 0.94 74.67
C LEU A 288 14.22 1.00 76.18
N PRO A 289 14.47 2.17 76.75
CA PRO A 289 14.84 2.28 78.20
C PRO A 289 13.68 2.08 79.16
N ASN A 290 12.42 2.25 78.78
CA ASN A 290 11.23 2.16 79.62
C ASN A 290 9.96 1.80 78.84
N GLU A 291 8.85 1.55 79.54
CA GLU A 291 7.59 1.18 78.96
C GLU A 291 7.02 2.29 78.03
N ASP A 292 7.24 3.56 78.28
CA ASP A 292 6.83 4.69 77.49
C ASP A 292 7.58 4.71 76.09
N ALA A 293 8.88 4.39 76.13
CA ALA A 293 9.68 4.25 74.92
C ALA A 293 9.23 3.06 74.09
N VAL A 294 8.81 1.95 74.69
CA VAL A 294 8.24 0.80 74.01
C VAL A 294 6.89 1.16 73.42
N ALA A 295 6.00 1.83 74.19
CA ALA A 295 4.66 2.29 73.67
C ALA A 295 4.82 3.25 72.48
N THR A 296 5.78 4.19 72.58
CA THR A 296 6.09 5.11 71.44
C THR A 296 6.59 4.35 70.23
N ALA A 297 7.48 3.38 70.37
CA ALA A 297 8.00 2.56 69.28
C ALA A 297 6.87 1.73 68.62
N MET A 298 5.99 1.12 69.41
CA MET A 298 4.83 0.36 68.92
C MET A 298 3.84 1.26 68.23
N GLY A 299 3.56 2.45 68.76
CA GLY A 299 2.72 3.46 68.08
C GLY A 299 3.27 3.90 66.73
N ARG A 300 4.61 4.05 66.63
CA ARG A 300 5.28 4.35 65.35
C ARG A 300 5.15 3.19 64.32
N ILE A 301 5.31 1.94 64.78
CA ILE A 301 5.15 0.75 63.95
C ILE A 301 3.69 0.67 63.43
N GLU A 302 2.71 0.90 64.30
CA GLU A 302 1.28 0.88 63.92
C GLU A 302 0.96 1.98 62.94
N ALA A 303 1.40 3.20 63.16
CA ALA A 303 1.20 4.33 62.26
C ALA A 303 1.77 4.06 60.85
N GLU A 304 3.01 3.50 60.80
CA GLU A 304 3.66 3.21 59.54
C GLU A 304 3.02 2.02 58.82
N SER A 305 2.49 1.03 59.56
CA SER A 305 1.72 -0.09 58.99
C SER A 305 0.39 0.40 58.38
N LYS A 306 -0.34 1.30 59.04
CA LYS A 306 -1.55 1.93 58.51
C LYS A 306 -1.23 2.74 57.26
N ARG A 307 -0.15 3.50 57.25
CA ARG A 307 0.32 4.26 56.10
C ARG A 307 0.64 3.36 54.90
N MET A 308 1.31 2.22 55.13
CA MET A 308 1.57 1.24 54.05
C MET A 308 0.27 0.66 53.51
N GLY A 309 -0.70 0.33 54.35
CA GLY A 309 -2.02 -0.13 53.94
C GLY A 309 -2.69 0.87 52.98
N GLN A 310 -2.72 2.16 53.39
CA GLN A 310 -3.29 3.23 52.53
C GLN A 310 -2.53 3.39 51.22
N LEU A 311 -1.19 3.32 51.24
CA LEU A 311 -0.38 3.42 50.04
C LEU A 311 -0.70 2.29 49.05
N VAL A 312 -0.89 1.06 49.51
CA VAL A 312 -1.26 -0.08 48.69
C VAL A 312 -2.65 0.11 48.07
N GLU A 313 -3.65 0.57 48.83
CA GLU A 313 -4.97 0.86 48.33
C GLU A 313 -4.97 1.99 47.28
N ASP A 314 -4.19 3.05 47.51
CA ASP A 314 -4.01 4.16 46.57
C ASP A 314 -3.38 3.66 45.26
N LEU A 315 -2.35 2.80 45.33
CA LEU A 315 -1.70 2.17 44.16
C LEU A 315 -2.65 1.27 43.39
N LEU A 316 -3.46 0.44 44.09
CA LEU A 316 -4.49 -0.41 43.43
C LEU A 316 -5.57 0.43 42.76
N THR A 317 -5.96 1.55 43.37
CA THR A 317 -6.92 2.48 42.78
C THR A 317 -6.38 3.10 41.53
N LEU A 318 -5.15 3.59 41.50
CA LEU A 318 -4.51 4.12 40.28
C LEU A 318 -4.38 3.07 39.17
N ALA A 319 -3.98 1.84 39.54
CA ALA A 319 -3.88 0.75 38.55
C ALA A 319 -5.25 0.44 37.91
N ARG A 320 -6.33 0.42 38.71
CA ARG A 320 -7.70 0.20 38.21
C ARG A 320 -8.23 1.35 37.34
N ILE A 321 -7.81 2.59 37.63
CA ILE A 321 -8.15 3.77 36.80
C ILE A 321 -7.42 3.69 35.46
N ASP A 322 -6.14 3.33 35.43
CA ASP A 322 -5.33 3.21 34.20
C ASP A 322 -5.84 2.07 33.26
N GLU A 323 -6.50 1.03 33.80
CA GLU A 323 -7.06 -0.11 33.03
C GLU A 323 -8.34 0.20 32.23
N ARG A 324 -8.85 1.43 32.20
CA ARG A 324 -10.08 1.82 31.47
C ARG A 324 -11.22 0.80 31.56
N ARG A 325 -11.39 0.14 32.72
CA ARG A 325 -12.59 -0.68 32.93
C ARG A 325 -13.81 0.20 32.82
N GLU A 326 -14.83 -0.27 32.13
CA GLU A 326 -16.11 0.40 31.94
C GLU A 326 -16.63 0.96 33.27
N SER A 327 -16.41 2.26 33.48
CA SER A 327 -17.02 2.98 34.59
C SER A 327 -18.53 2.97 34.32
N LYS A 328 -19.31 2.63 35.31
CA LYS A 328 -20.77 2.74 35.21
C LYS A 328 -21.14 4.22 35.29
N LEU A 329 -21.04 4.90 34.17
CA LEU A 329 -21.42 6.30 34.06
C LEU A 329 -22.95 6.41 34.18
N ALA A 330 -23.41 7.14 35.18
CA ALA A 330 -24.83 7.44 35.41
C ALA A 330 -25.03 8.94 35.68
N PRO A 331 -26.19 9.49 35.38
CA PRO A 331 -26.49 10.85 35.79
C PRO A 331 -26.56 10.97 37.33
N PHE A 332 -25.87 11.97 37.89
CA PHE A 332 -25.97 12.34 39.31
C PHE A 332 -25.79 13.85 39.45
N ASP A 333 -26.15 14.39 40.63
CA ASP A 333 -26.04 15.82 40.93
C ASP A 333 -24.87 16.08 41.90
N MET A 334 -23.87 16.87 41.46
CA MET A 334 -22.75 17.26 42.29
C MET A 334 -23.15 18.04 43.55
N PHE A 335 -24.33 18.66 43.55
CA PHE A 335 -24.88 19.32 44.77
C PHE A 335 -25.09 18.30 45.90
N HIS A 336 -25.77 17.20 45.64
CA HIS A 336 -25.98 16.16 46.65
C HIS A 336 -24.68 15.57 47.15
N LEU A 337 -23.71 15.34 46.24
CA LEU A 337 -22.39 14.86 46.60
C LEU A 337 -21.63 15.85 47.48
N ALA A 338 -21.74 17.17 47.21
CA ALA A 338 -21.14 18.22 48.03
C ALA A 338 -21.78 18.29 49.45
N VAL A 339 -23.12 18.15 49.53
CA VAL A 339 -23.83 18.08 50.83
C VAL A 339 -23.35 16.90 51.65
N ASP A 340 -23.33 15.71 51.08
CA ASP A 340 -22.90 14.47 51.74
C ASP A 340 -21.44 14.60 52.22
N ALA A 341 -20.54 15.05 51.36
CA ALA A 341 -19.12 15.19 51.69
C ALA A 341 -18.87 16.24 52.78
N THR A 342 -19.64 17.34 52.82
CA THR A 342 -19.60 18.37 53.87
C THR A 342 -20.03 17.79 55.20
N ASN A 343 -21.13 17.02 55.25
CA ASN A 343 -21.62 16.36 56.43
C ASN A 343 -20.63 15.31 56.99
N ASP A 344 -20.05 14.51 56.14
CA ASP A 344 -19.04 13.48 56.47
C ASP A 344 -17.78 14.15 57.09
N ALA A 345 -17.32 15.24 56.47
CA ALA A 345 -16.20 16.01 56.94
C ALA A 345 -16.48 16.65 58.34
N PHE A 346 -17.66 17.22 58.55
CA PHE A 346 -18.11 17.77 59.84
C PHE A 346 -18.17 16.67 60.92
N ALA A 347 -18.71 15.49 60.59
CA ALA A 347 -18.76 14.38 61.55
C ALA A 347 -17.35 13.91 61.97
N THR A 348 -16.35 14.03 61.08
CA THR A 348 -14.95 13.64 61.32
C THR A 348 -14.19 14.69 62.14
N SER A 349 -14.54 15.96 62.00
CA SER A 349 -13.90 17.10 62.67
C SER A 349 -14.95 18.10 63.18
N PRO A 350 -15.67 17.79 64.27
CA PRO A 350 -16.78 18.60 64.78
C PRO A 350 -16.37 19.99 65.29
N ASP A 351 -15.12 20.15 65.66
CA ASP A 351 -14.58 21.43 66.16
C ASP A 351 -14.14 22.38 65.03
N ARG A 352 -14.38 21.98 63.76
CA ARG A 352 -13.98 22.76 62.61
C ARG A 352 -15.22 23.32 61.91
N GLU A 353 -15.15 24.58 61.51
CA GLU A 353 -16.19 25.18 60.68
C GLU A 353 -16.06 24.68 59.23
N ILE A 354 -17.05 23.89 58.78
CA ILE A 354 -17.10 23.35 57.40
C ILE A 354 -18.46 23.74 56.82
N THR A 355 -18.46 24.59 55.78
CA THR A 355 -19.67 25.16 55.23
C THR A 355 -19.83 24.81 53.75
N LEU A 356 -21.11 24.65 53.34
CA LEU A 356 -21.50 24.53 51.94
C LEU A 356 -21.95 25.89 51.40
N VAL A 357 -21.27 26.39 50.39
CA VAL A 357 -21.49 27.74 49.84
C VAL A 357 -21.68 27.70 48.32
N GLY A 358 -22.14 28.82 47.74
CA GLY A 358 -22.16 28.98 46.29
C GLY A 358 -20.79 29.28 45.69
N LEU A 359 -20.68 29.26 44.38
CA LEU A 359 -19.44 29.57 43.67
C LEU A 359 -18.98 31.02 43.86
N THR A 360 -19.89 31.90 44.17
CA THR A 360 -19.66 33.32 44.56
C THR A 360 -20.48 33.66 45.79
N ASP A 361 -20.07 34.67 46.56
CA ASP A 361 -20.74 35.05 47.82
C ASP A 361 -22.20 35.45 47.66
N ASP A 362 -22.59 35.94 46.50
CA ASP A 362 -23.96 36.39 46.19
C ASP A 362 -24.90 35.27 45.68
N VAL A 363 -24.39 34.06 45.49
CA VAL A 363 -25.11 32.93 44.88
C VAL A 363 -25.19 31.77 45.85
N ALA A 364 -26.37 31.26 46.11
CA ALA A 364 -26.54 30.04 46.90
C ALA A 364 -26.01 28.80 46.14
N PRO A 365 -25.55 27.75 46.86
CA PRO A 365 -25.16 26.48 46.23
C PRO A 365 -26.37 25.93 45.44
N CYS A 366 -26.11 25.45 44.24
CA CYS A 366 -27.18 25.05 43.32
C CYS A 366 -26.88 23.70 42.65
N SER A 367 -27.91 23.08 42.09
CA SER A 367 -27.84 21.83 41.34
C SER A 367 -26.83 21.94 40.19
N ALA A 368 -25.99 20.92 40.05
CA ALA A 368 -24.97 20.81 39.03
C ALA A 368 -24.91 19.34 38.48
N PRO A 369 -25.91 18.99 37.64
CA PRO A 369 -26.05 17.63 37.13
C PRO A 369 -24.94 17.26 36.11
N VAL A 370 -24.36 16.08 36.27
CA VAL A 370 -23.30 15.53 35.45
C VAL A 370 -23.56 14.07 35.12
N VAL A 371 -22.82 13.53 34.16
CA VAL A 371 -22.75 12.07 33.89
C VAL A 371 -21.40 11.53 34.35
N GLY A 372 -21.43 10.58 35.26
CA GLY A 372 -20.18 10.05 35.81
C GLY A 372 -20.35 8.85 36.74
N ASP A 373 -19.26 8.42 37.34
CA ASP A 373 -19.22 7.43 38.41
C ASP A 373 -19.27 8.15 39.76
N GLU A 374 -20.47 8.26 40.35
CA GLU A 374 -20.68 8.99 41.61
C GLU A 374 -19.77 8.50 42.76
N PRO A 375 -19.59 7.18 43.02
CA PRO A 375 -18.64 6.68 44.01
C PRO A 375 -17.21 7.20 43.81
N ARG A 376 -16.73 7.29 42.58
CA ARG A 376 -15.39 7.84 42.28
C ARG A 376 -15.33 9.34 42.51
N MET A 377 -16.37 10.08 42.12
CA MET A 377 -16.42 11.52 42.38
C MET A 377 -16.56 11.84 43.88
N ARG A 378 -17.23 10.97 44.65
CA ARG A 378 -17.24 11.05 46.12
C ARG A 378 -15.84 10.90 46.68
N GLN A 379 -15.02 9.97 46.14
CA GLN A 379 -13.61 9.80 46.50
C GLN A 379 -12.76 11.04 46.16
N VAL A 380 -13.07 11.73 45.04
CA VAL A 380 -12.40 13.00 44.67
C VAL A 380 -12.61 14.03 45.77
N VAL A 381 -13.88 14.29 46.15
CA VAL A 381 -14.19 15.32 47.15
C VAL A 381 -13.65 14.94 48.52
N ALA A 382 -13.75 13.68 48.94
CA ALA A 382 -13.20 13.17 50.18
C ALA A 382 -11.68 13.34 50.24
N ASN A 383 -10.93 13.05 49.17
CA ASN A 383 -9.47 13.25 49.09
C ASN A 383 -9.10 14.74 49.21
N LEU A 384 -9.85 15.63 48.53
CA LEU A 384 -9.63 17.07 48.61
C LEU A 384 -9.89 17.61 50.01
N LEU A 385 -11.00 17.22 50.67
CA LEU A 385 -11.33 17.62 52.03
C LEU A 385 -10.32 17.08 53.03
N THR A 386 -9.92 15.81 52.93
CA THR A 386 -8.86 15.20 53.79
C THR A 386 -7.55 15.95 53.63
N ASN A 387 -7.21 16.35 52.40
CA ASN A 387 -6.02 17.13 52.13
C ASN A 387 -6.12 18.54 52.76
N ALA A 388 -7.24 19.22 52.59
CA ALA A 388 -7.50 20.53 53.23
C ALA A 388 -7.43 20.46 54.75
N MET A 389 -8.05 19.46 55.40
CA MET A 389 -7.98 19.24 56.86
C MET A 389 -6.57 18.99 57.37
N ARG A 390 -5.74 18.30 56.60
CA ARG A 390 -4.37 17.93 56.97
C ARG A 390 -3.38 19.09 56.89
N TYR A 391 -3.52 19.95 55.88
CA TYR A 391 -2.49 20.96 55.58
C TYR A 391 -2.87 22.37 56.09
N THR A 392 -4.05 22.53 56.66
CA THR A 392 -4.44 23.78 57.30
C THR A 392 -4.36 23.69 58.81
N PRO A 393 -4.13 24.81 59.53
CA PRO A 393 -4.16 24.86 61.01
C PRO A 393 -5.48 24.36 61.58
N GLU A 394 -5.42 23.80 62.81
CA GLU A 394 -6.63 23.42 63.56
C GLU A 394 -7.54 24.66 63.72
N GLY A 395 -8.86 24.48 63.52
CA GLY A 395 -9.82 25.58 63.59
C GLY A 395 -9.95 26.47 62.36
N SER A 396 -9.08 26.33 61.31
CA SER A 396 -9.26 27.06 60.03
C SER A 396 -10.57 26.63 59.36
N PRO A 397 -11.39 27.58 58.87
CA PRO A 397 -12.62 27.24 58.18
C PRO A 397 -12.31 26.52 56.83
N LEU A 398 -13.24 25.67 56.41
CA LEU A 398 -13.23 25.00 55.09
C LEU A 398 -14.56 25.26 54.40
N GLU A 399 -14.53 25.53 53.13
CA GLU A 399 -15.70 25.75 52.32
C GLU A 399 -15.77 24.75 51.17
N VAL A 400 -16.94 24.17 50.96
CA VAL A 400 -17.25 23.39 49.75
C VAL A 400 -18.21 24.23 48.93
N ALA A 401 -17.79 24.69 47.75
CA ALA A 401 -18.64 25.46 46.85
C ALA A 401 -19.09 24.57 45.67
N VAL A 402 -20.34 24.69 45.27
CA VAL A 402 -20.93 23.94 44.16
C VAL A 402 -21.90 24.76 43.33
N GLY A 403 -21.85 24.54 41.99
CA GLY A 403 -22.75 25.22 41.08
C GLY A 403 -22.36 25.01 39.62
N VAL A 404 -22.98 25.84 38.75
CA VAL A 404 -22.67 25.84 37.31
C VAL A 404 -22.06 27.19 36.95
N ARG A 405 -20.92 27.16 36.24
CA ARG A 405 -20.22 28.35 35.73
C ARG A 405 -19.91 28.21 34.25
N GLN A 406 -19.94 29.28 33.48
CA GLN A 406 -19.47 29.30 32.10
C GLN A 406 -17.94 29.52 32.12
N GLU A 407 -17.17 28.52 31.76
CA GLU A 407 -15.71 28.63 31.62
C GLU A 407 -15.27 29.19 30.26
N ALA A 408 -16.10 29.00 29.22
CA ALA A 408 -15.95 29.61 27.91
C ALA A 408 -17.34 30.08 27.40
N PRO A 409 -17.42 31.04 26.47
CA PRO A 409 -18.67 31.48 25.92
C PRO A 409 -19.54 30.31 25.39
N GLY A 410 -20.68 30.09 26.02
CA GLY A 410 -21.64 29.03 25.64
C GLY A 410 -21.32 27.62 26.14
N VAL A 411 -20.29 27.43 26.95
CA VAL A 411 -19.92 26.12 27.51
C VAL A 411 -20.10 26.11 29.02
N PRO A 412 -21.27 25.69 29.52
CA PRO A 412 -21.53 25.56 30.97
C PRO A 412 -20.75 24.33 31.50
N ARG A 413 -20.17 24.50 32.69
CA ARG A 413 -19.45 23.44 33.42
C ARG A 413 -20.01 23.33 34.82
N ALA A 414 -20.17 22.10 35.31
CA ALA A 414 -20.50 21.84 36.70
C ALA A 414 -19.20 21.94 37.50
N ILE A 415 -19.20 22.76 38.53
CA ILE A 415 -18.03 23.10 39.35
C ILE A 415 -18.26 22.64 40.77
N ILE A 416 -17.25 21.98 41.36
CA ILE A 416 -17.13 21.83 42.80
C ILE A 416 -15.77 22.36 43.24
N GLU A 417 -15.75 23.18 44.27
CA GLU A 417 -14.53 23.76 44.82
C GLU A 417 -14.41 23.37 46.27
N VAL A 418 -13.17 23.02 46.68
CA VAL A 418 -12.80 22.86 48.07
C VAL A 418 -11.80 23.97 48.40
N ARG A 419 -12.24 24.91 49.24
CA ARG A 419 -11.47 26.09 49.63
C ARG A 419 -10.94 25.93 51.04
N ASP A 420 -9.66 26.09 51.19
CA ASP A 420 -8.97 26.11 52.50
C ASP A 420 -8.37 27.50 52.77
N HIS A 421 -8.15 27.81 54.04
CA HIS A 421 -7.49 29.04 54.50
C HIS A 421 -6.16 28.73 55.18
N GLY A 422 -5.35 27.91 54.47
CA GLY A 422 -3.99 27.49 54.90
C GLY A 422 -2.89 28.37 54.34
N PRO A 423 -1.67 27.86 54.27
CA PRO A 423 -0.52 28.60 53.74
C PRO A 423 -0.53 28.82 52.24
N GLY A 424 -1.51 28.23 51.53
CA GLY A 424 -1.60 28.30 50.06
C GLY A 424 -0.59 27.44 49.34
N ILE A 425 -0.73 27.40 47.99
CA ILE A 425 0.18 26.69 47.07
C ILE A 425 0.65 27.69 46.04
N HIS A 426 1.96 27.89 45.90
CA HIS A 426 2.52 28.96 45.08
C HIS A 426 3.44 28.40 43.95
N GLY A 427 3.56 29.20 42.88
CA GLY A 427 4.54 28.96 41.82
C GLY A 427 4.33 27.66 41.04
N GLU A 428 5.45 27.00 40.73
CA GLU A 428 5.47 25.76 39.93
C GLU A 428 4.84 24.57 40.67
N ASP A 429 4.69 24.66 42.02
CA ASP A 429 4.07 23.58 42.79
C ASP A 429 2.61 23.35 42.41
N ARG A 430 1.87 24.39 41.96
CA ARG A 430 0.45 24.25 41.56
C ARG A 430 0.22 23.21 40.46
N GLU A 431 1.10 23.12 39.46
CA GLU A 431 0.98 22.15 38.37
C GLU A 431 1.52 20.78 38.82
N ARG A 432 2.60 20.76 39.60
CA ARG A 432 3.27 19.53 40.02
C ARG A 432 2.56 18.79 41.14
N MET A 433 1.65 19.45 41.87
CA MET A 433 0.91 18.81 42.98
C MET A 433 0.03 17.62 42.50
N PHE A 434 -0.30 17.52 41.24
CA PHE A 434 -1.04 16.41 40.66
C PHE A 434 -0.14 15.27 40.13
N GLU A 435 1.19 15.46 40.14
CA GLU A 435 2.14 14.39 39.84
C GLU A 435 2.13 13.32 40.93
N ARG A 436 2.35 12.07 40.54
CA ARG A 436 2.41 10.95 41.48
C ARG A 436 3.58 11.11 42.44
N PHE A 437 3.33 10.91 43.77
CA PHE A 437 4.32 11.02 44.85
C PHE A 437 4.90 12.43 45.04
N TYR A 438 4.39 13.45 44.38
CA TYR A 438 4.85 14.80 44.60
C TYR A 438 4.46 15.34 45.98
N ARG A 439 5.40 15.98 46.65
CA ARG A 439 5.20 16.65 47.94
C ARG A 439 6.08 17.88 47.99
N THR A 440 5.54 18.98 48.50
CA THR A 440 6.33 20.19 48.78
C THR A 440 7.32 19.97 49.90
N ASP A 441 8.44 20.70 49.93
CA ASP A 441 9.49 20.55 50.96
C ASP A 441 8.97 20.84 52.36
N THR A 442 8.03 21.75 52.50
CA THR A 442 7.35 22.08 53.76
C THR A 442 6.47 20.93 54.28
N SER A 443 5.95 20.08 53.40
CA SER A 443 5.15 18.90 53.76
C SER A 443 6.00 17.68 54.13
N ARG A 444 7.27 17.63 53.73
CA ARG A 444 8.23 16.54 54.06
C ARG A 444 8.68 16.59 55.50
N SER A 445 8.74 17.77 56.13
CA SER A 445 9.22 17.99 57.47
C SER A 445 8.16 17.78 58.58
N ARG A 446 6.88 17.68 58.25
CA ARG A 446 5.82 17.42 59.22
C ARG A 446 5.57 15.93 59.40
N GLU A 447 5.44 15.46 60.63
CA GLU A 447 5.19 14.04 60.99
C GLU A 447 3.84 13.48 60.44
N THR A 448 3.00 14.33 59.88
CA THR A 448 1.68 14.01 59.28
C THR A 448 1.80 13.57 57.81
N GLY A 449 2.67 12.61 57.48
CA GLY A 449 3.00 12.22 56.13
C GLY A 449 1.84 11.56 55.35
N GLY A 450 1.35 12.21 54.29
CA GLY A 450 0.50 11.58 53.25
C GLY A 450 1.31 10.72 52.27
N THR A 451 0.62 9.88 51.47
CA THR A 451 1.22 9.01 50.45
C THR A 451 1.71 9.79 49.20
N GLY A 452 1.27 11.04 49.01
CA GLY A 452 1.53 11.81 47.78
C GLY A 452 0.76 11.30 46.57
N LEU A 453 -0.20 10.37 46.77
CA LEU A 453 -1.00 9.79 45.71
C LEU A 453 -2.41 10.37 45.64
N GLY A 454 -2.93 10.96 46.72
CA GLY A 454 -4.32 11.43 46.81
C GLY A 454 -4.70 12.41 45.70
N LEU A 455 -3.86 13.44 45.43
CA LEU A 455 -4.14 14.42 44.37
C LEU A 455 -3.93 13.85 42.96
N SER A 456 -2.99 12.92 42.78
CA SER A 456 -2.86 12.23 41.49
C SER A 456 -4.03 11.29 41.19
N ILE A 457 -4.63 10.67 42.22
CA ILE A 457 -5.89 9.90 42.10
C ILE A 457 -7.04 10.85 41.72
N VAL A 458 -7.13 12.01 42.36
CA VAL A 458 -8.13 13.04 42.01
C VAL A 458 -8.00 13.45 40.55
N ALA A 459 -6.82 13.81 40.10
CA ALA A 459 -6.59 14.20 38.72
C ALA A 459 -6.97 13.09 37.72
N ALA A 460 -6.59 11.84 37.99
CA ALA A 460 -6.90 10.69 37.16
C ALA A 460 -8.41 10.40 37.08
N ILE A 461 -9.14 10.52 38.19
CA ILE A 461 -10.60 10.34 38.21
C ILE A 461 -11.26 11.47 37.42
N VAL A 462 -10.88 12.71 37.64
CA VAL A 462 -11.45 13.89 36.95
C VAL A 462 -11.19 13.83 35.44
N GLU A 463 -9.99 13.45 35.01
CA GLU A 463 -9.65 13.24 33.59
C GLU A 463 -10.50 12.13 32.95
N GLN A 464 -10.80 11.05 33.69
CA GLN A 464 -11.67 9.96 33.21
C GLN A 464 -13.12 10.40 32.98
N HIS A 465 -13.52 11.51 33.60
CA HIS A 465 -14.85 12.12 33.44
C HIS A 465 -14.87 13.32 32.48
N ASP A 466 -13.87 13.43 31.60
CA ASP A 466 -13.72 14.58 30.68
C ASP A 466 -13.69 15.94 31.41
N GLY A 467 -13.24 15.92 32.66
CA GLY A 467 -13.10 17.06 33.54
C GLY A 467 -11.70 17.63 33.60
N HIS A 468 -11.58 18.74 34.33
CA HIS A 468 -10.31 19.37 34.64
C HIS A 468 -10.24 19.71 36.12
N ILE A 469 -9.06 19.61 36.72
CA ILE A 469 -8.78 20.09 38.05
C ILE A 469 -7.67 21.14 37.98
N ARG A 470 -7.84 22.22 38.76
CA ARG A 470 -6.82 23.27 38.91
C ARG A 470 -6.82 23.80 40.35
N ILE A 471 -5.74 24.50 40.69
CA ILE A 471 -5.56 25.11 41.99
C ILE A 471 -5.57 26.64 41.81
N GLU A 472 -6.45 27.31 42.52
CA GLU A 472 -6.54 28.76 42.60
C GLU A 472 -6.17 29.23 44.02
N GLU A 473 -5.98 30.53 44.20
CA GLU A 473 -5.73 31.13 45.49
C GLU A 473 -7.05 31.48 46.16
N THR A 474 -7.21 31.15 47.43
CA THR A 474 -8.40 31.50 48.17
C THR A 474 -8.32 32.95 48.61
N ASP A 475 -9.44 33.72 48.51
CA ASP A 475 -9.52 35.08 48.99
C ASP A 475 -9.23 35.13 50.52
N GLY A 476 -8.26 35.96 50.88
CA GLY A 476 -7.78 35.99 52.26
C GLY A 476 -6.64 35.02 52.57
N GLY A 477 -6.15 34.22 51.61
CA GLY A 477 -5.08 33.25 51.72
C GLY A 477 -5.58 31.81 51.82
N GLY A 478 -4.79 30.87 51.30
CA GLY A 478 -5.13 29.46 51.22
C GLY A 478 -5.12 28.91 49.80
N ALA A 479 -5.63 27.71 49.62
CA ALA A 479 -5.76 27.06 48.33
C ALA A 479 -7.21 26.65 48.03
N THR A 480 -7.65 26.93 46.79
CA THR A 480 -8.94 26.48 46.26
C THR A 480 -8.68 25.43 45.18
N PHE A 481 -9.10 24.20 45.45
CA PHE A 481 -9.11 23.13 44.45
C PHE A 481 -10.40 23.17 43.66
N VAL A 482 -10.32 23.47 42.37
CA VAL A 482 -11.46 23.61 41.45
C VAL A 482 -11.56 22.40 40.56
N VAL A 483 -12.65 21.64 40.69
CA VAL A 483 -12.99 20.51 39.81
C VAL A 483 -14.10 20.91 38.87
N SER A 484 -13.90 20.74 37.59
CA SER A 484 -14.81 21.18 36.52
C SER A 484 -15.17 19.97 35.63
N LEU A 485 -16.48 19.67 35.50
CA LEU A 485 -17.04 18.59 34.72
C LEU A 485 -18.03 19.11 33.64
N PRO A 486 -18.23 18.35 32.53
CA PRO A 486 -19.33 18.68 31.60
C PRO A 486 -20.68 18.57 32.25
N VAL A 487 -21.52 19.60 32.10
CA VAL A 487 -22.92 19.58 32.57
C VAL A 487 -23.73 18.61 31.72
N LEU A 488 -24.64 17.86 32.31
CA LEU A 488 -25.64 17.05 31.62
C LEU A 488 -26.47 17.92 30.68
N ALA A 489 -26.40 17.71 29.38
CA ALA A 489 -27.15 18.50 28.41
C ALA A 489 -28.66 18.30 28.61
N GLY A 490 -29.37 19.41 28.87
CA GLY A 490 -30.84 19.43 29.04
C GLY A 490 -31.34 19.75 30.44
N ALA A 491 -30.48 20.10 31.41
CA ALA A 491 -30.82 20.60 32.71
C ALA A 491 -30.64 22.14 32.75
N GLY A 492 -31.53 22.86 32.09
CA GLY A 492 -31.64 24.31 32.10
C GLY A 492 -33.09 24.72 32.22
#